data_30f300029256e8de90297cc7aa07631a
#
_entry.id   30f300029256e8de90297cc7aa07631a
#
_cell.length_a   1.000
_cell.length_b   1.000
_cell.length_c   1.000
_cell.angle_alpha   90.00
_cell.angle_beta   90.00
_cell.angle_gamma   90.00
#
_symmetry.space_group_name_H-M   'P 1'
#
loop_
_entity.id
_entity.type
_entity.pdbx_description
1 polymer ?
#
loop_
_entity_poly.entity_id
_entity_poly.type
_entity_poly.pdbx_seq_one_letter_code
_entity_poly.pdbx_strand_id
1 'polypeptide(L)'
;MSLLSASLTDIGLKRSKNQDSIYSSNEEGLFIVADGMGGHAGGETASNLAVKTIPKYLNENQNQSPNEVSSNSVKKANQVILELGNKMPELKGMGTTVVQIYFKGPFAYVSNLGDSRSYLINKSQLYQITRDHSLIQEKINLNIYTREQAAADPNKNVLVRTCGLEENVDVDVFTYKVRRNDIFVLCSDGLHSKVSDSDILHIVNKNIPDPKKADEKDLHQTVVALVAQANANGGNDNISVILVVAQ
;
A
#
# COMPACT_ATOMS: atom_id res chain seq x y z
N MET A 1 3.61 6.78 -22.19
CA MET A 1 3.49 5.62 -21.32
C MET A 1 2.04 5.60 -20.86
N SER A 2 1.32 4.54 -21.19
CA SER A 2 -0.02 4.30 -20.67
C SER A 2 0.07 3.44 -19.40
N LEU A 3 -0.88 3.61 -18.51
CA LEU A 3 -1.03 2.79 -17.31
C LEU A 3 -2.30 1.95 -17.47
N LEU A 4 -2.20 0.69 -17.11
CA LEU A 4 -3.33 -0.22 -17.01
C LEU A 4 -3.36 -0.75 -15.58
N SER A 5 -4.51 -0.71 -14.91
CA SER A 5 -4.59 -1.17 -13.52
C SER A 5 -5.83 -1.99 -13.23
N ALA A 6 -5.72 -2.84 -12.22
CA ALA A 6 -6.84 -3.46 -11.54
C ALA A 6 -6.62 -3.41 -10.04
N SER A 7 -7.71 -3.36 -9.29
CA SER A 7 -7.66 -3.31 -7.83
C SER A 7 -8.79 -4.13 -7.22
N LEU A 8 -8.53 -4.67 -6.04
CA LEU A 8 -9.52 -5.41 -5.27
C LEU A 8 -9.24 -5.21 -3.77
N THR A 9 -10.31 -5.03 -3.01
CA THR A 9 -10.28 -5.10 -1.55
C THR A 9 -11.30 -6.12 -1.07
N ASP A 10 -10.94 -6.92 -0.09
CA ASP A 10 -11.74 -8.01 0.44
C ASP A 10 -11.70 -7.99 1.97
N ILE A 11 -12.81 -8.31 2.61
CA ILE A 11 -12.93 -8.30 4.07
C ILE A 11 -12.09 -9.40 4.74
N GLY A 12 -11.70 -10.42 3.98
CA GLY A 12 -11.10 -11.63 4.52
C GLY A 12 -12.12 -12.58 5.14
N LEU A 13 -11.63 -13.62 5.82
CA LEU A 13 -12.49 -14.65 6.39
C LEU A 13 -12.74 -14.51 7.89
N LYS A 14 -12.04 -13.61 8.57
CA LYS A 14 -12.07 -13.49 10.05
C LYS A 14 -12.54 -12.12 10.54
N ARG A 15 -12.45 -11.10 9.73
CA ARG A 15 -12.89 -9.75 10.10
C ARG A 15 -14.38 -9.59 9.82
N SER A 16 -15.05 -8.73 10.59
CA SER A 16 -16.46 -8.39 10.41
C SER A 16 -16.66 -7.09 9.63
N LYS A 17 -15.58 -6.31 9.44
CA LYS A 17 -15.56 -5.05 8.70
C LYS A 17 -14.29 -4.96 7.88
N ASN A 18 -14.39 -4.29 6.75
CA ASN A 18 -13.21 -3.92 5.98
C ASN A 18 -12.77 -2.51 6.38
N GLN A 19 -11.59 -2.40 6.97
CA GLN A 19 -10.98 -1.13 7.38
C GLN A 19 -9.90 -0.66 6.39
N ASP A 20 -9.61 -1.47 5.36
CA ASP A 20 -8.77 -1.05 4.25
C ASP A 20 -9.54 -0.10 3.33
N SER A 21 -8.81 0.81 2.70
CA SER A 21 -9.31 1.66 1.63
C SER A 21 -8.31 1.72 0.49
N ILE A 22 -8.82 1.77 -0.74
CA ILE A 22 -8.00 1.86 -1.94
C ILE A 22 -8.42 3.05 -2.81
N TYR A 23 -7.46 3.61 -3.54
CA TYR A 23 -7.68 4.58 -4.61
C TYR A 23 -6.88 4.17 -5.83
N SER A 24 -7.53 4.14 -7.00
CA SER A 24 -6.88 3.73 -8.24
C SER A 24 -7.38 4.61 -9.39
N SER A 25 -6.48 5.39 -10.00
CA SER A 25 -6.78 6.25 -11.13
C SER A 25 -5.65 6.22 -12.16
N ASN A 26 -5.91 5.59 -13.30
CA ASN A 26 -4.98 5.59 -14.44
C ASN A 26 -4.79 7.00 -15.03
N GLU A 27 -5.85 7.81 -15.03
CA GLU A 27 -5.83 9.18 -15.57
C GLU A 27 -4.93 10.11 -14.74
N GLU A 28 -5.05 10.04 -13.41
CA GLU A 28 -4.20 10.83 -12.50
C GLU A 28 -2.83 10.19 -12.29
N GLY A 29 -2.65 8.92 -12.69
CA GLY A 29 -1.45 8.14 -12.42
C GLY A 29 -1.23 7.92 -10.91
N LEU A 30 -2.31 7.76 -10.14
CA LEU A 30 -2.27 7.68 -8.69
C LEU A 30 -2.95 6.41 -8.17
N PHE A 31 -2.22 5.70 -7.32
CA PHE A 31 -2.65 4.44 -6.71
C PHE A 31 -2.30 4.45 -5.23
N ILE A 32 -3.27 4.12 -4.36
CA ILE A 32 -3.10 4.17 -2.90
C ILE A 32 -3.75 2.94 -2.28
N VAL A 33 -3.04 2.33 -1.33
CA VAL A 33 -3.59 1.37 -0.37
C VAL A 33 -3.39 1.96 1.01
N ALA A 34 -4.43 1.94 1.82
CA ALA A 34 -4.45 2.43 3.19
C ALA A 34 -5.12 1.37 4.08
N ASP A 35 -4.38 0.84 5.05
CA ASP A 35 -4.84 -0.16 6.01
C ASP A 35 -5.15 0.54 7.32
N GLY A 36 -6.44 0.56 7.68
CA GLY A 36 -6.97 1.31 8.80
C GLY A 36 -6.86 0.57 10.11
N MET A 37 -6.39 1.27 11.15
CA MET A 37 -6.25 0.77 12.52
C MET A 37 -6.93 1.67 13.54
N GLY A 38 -7.42 1.09 14.64
CA GLY A 38 -8.03 1.86 15.74
C GLY A 38 -9.53 1.63 15.94
N GLY A 39 -9.87 0.65 16.78
CA GLY A 39 -11.22 0.42 17.28
C GLY A 39 -12.32 0.22 16.22
N HIS A 40 -13.58 0.16 16.68
CA HIS A 40 -14.74 -0.26 15.88
C HIS A 40 -15.04 0.57 14.60
N ALA A 41 -14.73 1.85 14.57
CA ALA A 41 -15.00 2.73 13.43
C ALA A 41 -13.77 3.58 13.04
N GLY A 42 -12.75 3.61 13.88
CA GLY A 42 -11.61 4.49 13.70
C GLY A 42 -10.78 4.13 12.46
N GLY A 43 -10.44 2.86 12.29
CA GLY A 43 -9.61 2.41 11.17
C GLY A 43 -10.26 2.68 9.80
N GLU A 44 -11.54 2.33 9.63
CA GLU A 44 -12.28 2.59 8.40
C GLU A 44 -12.35 4.10 8.10
N THR A 45 -12.55 4.92 9.13
CA THR A 45 -12.57 6.39 8.98
C THR A 45 -11.21 6.92 8.57
N ALA A 46 -10.14 6.46 9.19
CA ALA A 46 -8.77 6.91 8.92
C ALA A 46 -8.32 6.56 7.49
N SER A 47 -8.49 5.30 7.08
CA SER A 47 -8.13 4.85 5.73
C SER A 47 -8.94 5.57 4.64
N ASN A 48 -10.26 5.75 4.85
CA ASN A 48 -11.11 6.54 3.95
C ASN A 48 -10.68 8.00 3.84
N LEU A 49 -10.30 8.63 4.96
CA LEU A 49 -9.78 10.00 4.94
C LEU A 49 -8.46 10.11 4.17
N ALA A 50 -7.56 9.14 4.32
CA ALA A 50 -6.30 9.11 3.60
C ALA A 50 -6.54 9.09 2.08
N VAL A 51 -7.32 8.11 1.58
CA VAL A 51 -7.57 7.96 0.13
C VAL A 51 -8.41 9.09 -0.49
N LYS A 52 -9.08 9.91 0.32
CA LYS A 52 -9.78 11.13 -0.13
C LYS A 52 -8.88 12.38 -0.09
N THR A 53 -8.05 12.49 0.94
CA THR A 53 -7.23 13.69 1.16
C THR A 53 -6.04 13.75 0.22
N ILE A 54 -5.38 12.61 -0.01
CA ILE A 54 -4.17 12.54 -0.84
C ILE A 54 -4.43 12.99 -2.28
N PRO A 55 -5.42 12.45 -3.04
CA PRO A 55 -5.68 12.89 -4.41
C PRO A 55 -6.01 14.38 -4.48
N LYS A 56 -6.85 14.87 -3.55
CA LYS A 56 -7.20 16.28 -3.47
C LYS A 56 -5.96 17.16 -3.30
N TYR A 57 -5.08 16.81 -2.36
CA TYR A 57 -3.86 17.59 -2.12
C TYR A 57 -2.95 17.61 -3.34
N LEU A 58 -2.75 16.46 -4.00
CA LEU A 58 -1.94 16.35 -5.21
C LEU A 58 -2.47 17.24 -6.34
N ASN A 59 -3.80 17.26 -6.54
CA ASN A 59 -4.45 18.06 -7.57
C ASN A 59 -4.34 19.58 -7.29
N GLU A 60 -4.42 19.99 -6.03
CA GLU A 60 -4.31 21.39 -5.63
C GLU A 60 -2.85 21.91 -5.64
N ASN A 61 -1.85 21.04 -5.64
CA ASN A 61 -0.44 21.40 -5.44
C ASN A 61 0.50 20.93 -6.57
N GLN A 62 0.00 20.89 -7.80
CA GLN A 62 0.76 20.40 -8.98
C GLN A 62 2.04 21.18 -9.29
N ASN A 63 2.21 22.38 -8.72
CA ASN A 63 3.39 23.25 -8.90
C ASN A 63 4.59 22.82 -8.02
N GLN A 64 4.39 21.97 -7.02
CA GLN A 64 5.47 21.43 -6.21
C GLN A 64 6.24 20.36 -7.00
N SER A 65 7.48 20.07 -6.56
CA SER A 65 8.20 18.93 -7.13
C SER A 65 7.45 17.62 -6.84
N PRO A 66 7.44 16.65 -7.77
CA PRO A 66 6.68 15.40 -7.58
C PRO A 66 7.07 14.63 -6.32
N ASN A 67 8.32 14.70 -5.88
CA ASN A 67 8.79 14.08 -4.65
C ASN A 67 8.18 14.78 -3.41
N GLU A 68 8.27 16.12 -3.38
CA GLU A 68 7.72 16.91 -2.26
C GLU A 68 6.21 16.80 -2.17
N VAL A 69 5.48 16.92 -3.28
CA VAL A 69 4.02 16.82 -3.27
C VAL A 69 3.54 15.44 -2.87
N SER A 70 4.28 14.37 -3.25
CA SER A 70 4.00 13.01 -2.80
C SER A 70 4.12 12.85 -1.28
N SER A 71 5.22 13.34 -0.69
CA SER A 71 5.41 13.32 0.77
C SER A 71 4.37 14.19 1.48
N ASN A 72 4.18 15.44 1.00
CA ASN A 72 3.30 16.40 1.63
C ASN A 72 1.82 15.97 1.58
N SER A 73 1.41 15.23 0.56
CA SER A 73 0.04 14.69 0.46
C SER A 73 -0.27 13.69 1.59
N VAL A 74 0.70 12.82 1.94
CA VAL A 74 0.57 11.88 3.06
C VAL A 74 0.61 12.63 4.40
N LYS A 75 1.50 13.63 4.55
CA LYS A 75 1.53 14.50 5.74
C LYS A 75 0.22 15.26 5.93
N LYS A 76 -0.41 15.71 4.83
CA LYS A 76 -1.73 16.35 4.90
C LYS A 76 -2.82 15.37 5.34
N ALA A 77 -2.80 14.14 4.85
CA ALA A 77 -3.72 13.11 5.33
C ALA A 77 -3.52 12.84 6.82
N ASN A 78 -2.26 12.72 7.27
CA ASN A 78 -1.92 12.59 8.69
C ASN A 78 -2.55 13.69 9.56
N GLN A 79 -2.37 14.95 9.15
CA GLN A 79 -2.95 16.09 9.85
C GLN A 79 -4.47 15.99 9.96
N VAL A 80 -5.16 15.70 8.85
CA VAL A 80 -6.64 15.62 8.82
C VAL A 80 -7.15 14.50 9.72
N ILE A 81 -6.49 13.32 9.69
CA ILE A 81 -6.86 12.17 10.52
C ILE A 81 -6.66 12.50 12.00
N LEU A 82 -5.49 13.03 12.37
CA LEU A 82 -5.15 13.40 13.74
C LEU A 82 -6.13 14.47 14.30
N GLU A 83 -6.42 15.51 13.51
CA GLU A 83 -7.35 16.57 13.91
C GLU A 83 -8.76 16.01 14.17
N LEU A 84 -9.24 15.10 13.33
CA LEU A 84 -10.55 14.49 13.51
C LEU A 84 -10.59 13.59 14.74
N GLY A 85 -9.55 12.73 14.93
CA GLY A 85 -9.42 11.87 16.10
C GLY A 85 -9.35 12.65 17.42
N ASN A 86 -8.75 13.85 17.41
CA ASN A 86 -8.71 14.73 18.58
C ASN A 86 -10.05 15.44 18.86
N LYS A 87 -10.87 15.66 17.82
CA LYS A 87 -12.20 16.30 17.95
C LYS A 87 -13.29 15.34 18.38
N MET A 88 -13.19 14.06 18.02
CA MET A 88 -14.23 13.06 18.22
C MET A 88 -13.71 11.94 19.15
N PRO A 89 -14.17 11.89 20.41
CA PRO A 89 -13.67 10.92 21.39
C PRO A 89 -13.77 9.44 20.93
N GLU A 90 -14.81 9.12 20.16
CA GLU A 90 -15.03 7.78 19.60
C GLU A 90 -14.03 7.38 18.51
N LEU A 91 -13.33 8.34 17.92
CA LEU A 91 -12.29 8.16 16.91
C LEU A 91 -10.88 8.36 17.46
N LYS A 92 -10.74 8.59 18.77
CA LYS A 92 -9.44 8.83 19.39
C LYS A 92 -8.50 7.66 19.16
N GLY A 93 -7.30 7.96 18.67
CA GLY A 93 -6.28 6.94 18.37
C GLY A 93 -6.53 6.17 17.08
N MET A 94 -7.41 6.66 16.19
CA MET A 94 -7.52 6.13 14.85
C MET A 94 -6.27 6.46 14.04
N GLY A 95 -5.89 5.54 13.18
CA GLY A 95 -4.76 5.70 12.27
C GLY A 95 -4.89 4.80 11.05
N THR A 96 -3.95 4.93 10.14
CA THR A 96 -3.88 4.08 8.96
C THR A 96 -2.45 3.98 8.45
N THR A 97 -2.12 2.91 7.76
CA THR A 97 -0.95 2.90 6.87
C THR A 97 -1.27 3.70 5.61
N VAL A 98 -0.26 4.08 4.88
CA VAL A 98 -0.38 4.62 3.52
C VAL A 98 0.78 4.09 2.69
N VAL A 99 0.49 3.37 1.62
CA VAL A 99 1.41 3.17 0.50
C VAL A 99 0.78 3.75 -0.75
N GLN A 100 1.50 4.65 -1.41
CA GLN A 100 1.03 5.27 -2.66
C GLN A 100 2.09 5.20 -3.75
N ILE A 101 1.66 5.14 -5.01
CA ILE A 101 2.49 5.41 -6.18
C ILE A 101 1.86 6.55 -6.97
N TYR A 102 2.65 7.59 -7.22
CA TYR A 102 2.29 8.70 -8.10
C TYR A 102 3.20 8.70 -9.32
N PHE A 103 2.61 8.44 -10.49
CA PHE A 103 3.32 8.49 -11.76
C PHE A 103 3.31 9.91 -12.31
N LYS A 104 4.48 10.48 -12.55
CA LYS A 104 4.63 11.79 -13.17
C LYS A 104 5.79 11.78 -14.17
N GLY A 105 5.48 12.06 -15.43
CA GLY A 105 6.45 11.91 -16.51
C GLY A 105 7.01 10.48 -16.60
N PRO A 106 8.34 10.30 -16.66
CA PRO A 106 8.96 8.96 -16.73
C PRO A 106 9.23 8.32 -15.35
N PHE A 107 8.71 8.87 -14.26
CA PHE A 107 9.01 8.42 -12.92
C PHE A 107 7.77 7.98 -12.15
N ALA A 108 7.97 7.00 -11.27
CA ALA A 108 7.07 6.64 -10.18
C ALA A 108 7.65 7.15 -8.86
N TYR A 109 6.84 7.85 -8.09
CA TYR A 109 7.14 8.33 -6.74
C TYR A 109 6.35 7.48 -5.76
N VAL A 110 7.05 6.63 -5.02
CA VAL A 110 6.44 5.68 -4.09
C VAL A 110 6.59 6.24 -2.68
N SER A 111 5.48 6.66 -2.08
CA SER A 111 5.49 7.11 -0.67
C SER A 111 4.99 6.00 0.23
N ASN A 112 5.64 5.86 1.40
CA ASN A 112 5.29 4.85 2.39
C ASN A 112 5.24 5.43 3.81
N LEU A 113 4.19 5.04 4.54
CA LEU A 113 4.03 5.27 5.98
C LEU A 113 3.25 4.08 6.57
N GLY A 114 3.94 3.17 7.27
CA GLY A 114 3.40 1.92 7.78
C GLY A 114 4.07 0.69 7.18
N ASP A 115 3.38 -0.44 7.18
CA ASP A 115 3.86 -1.74 6.69
C ASP A 115 3.11 -2.28 5.47
N SER A 116 2.17 -1.52 4.92
CA SER A 116 1.66 -1.76 3.57
C SER A 116 2.80 -1.63 2.57
N ARG A 117 2.81 -2.47 1.54
CA ARG A 117 3.99 -2.61 0.66
C ARG A 117 3.72 -2.23 -0.78
N SER A 118 4.77 -1.74 -1.44
CA SER A 118 4.85 -1.64 -2.89
C SER A 118 5.98 -2.51 -3.42
N TYR A 119 5.67 -3.29 -4.46
CA TYR A 119 6.61 -4.12 -5.17
C TYR A 119 6.73 -3.68 -6.62
N LEU A 120 7.91 -3.92 -7.20
CA LEU A 120 8.19 -3.85 -8.63
C LEU A 120 8.45 -5.26 -9.14
N ILE A 121 7.78 -5.66 -10.20
CA ILE A 121 8.11 -6.85 -10.97
C ILE A 121 8.67 -6.41 -12.32
N ASN A 122 9.93 -6.77 -12.56
CA ASN A 122 10.64 -6.48 -13.79
C ASN A 122 11.45 -7.73 -14.20
N LYS A 123 11.36 -8.14 -15.47
CA LYS A 123 12.07 -9.34 -15.99
C LYS A 123 11.85 -10.58 -15.13
N SER A 124 10.62 -10.82 -14.72
CA SER A 124 10.22 -11.95 -13.87
C SER A 124 10.96 -12.02 -12.52
N GLN A 125 11.38 -10.89 -11.99
CA GLN A 125 11.92 -10.74 -10.65
C GLN A 125 11.08 -9.74 -9.86
N LEU A 126 10.85 -10.03 -8.59
CA LEU A 126 10.10 -9.18 -7.66
C LEU A 126 11.06 -8.47 -6.72
N TYR A 127 10.86 -7.16 -6.59
CA TYR A 127 11.62 -6.29 -5.70
C TYR A 127 10.66 -5.51 -4.81
N GLN A 128 10.78 -5.62 -3.50
CA GLN A 128 10.07 -4.73 -2.58
C GLN A 128 10.71 -3.34 -2.67
N ILE A 129 9.91 -2.31 -3.02
CA ILE A 129 10.37 -0.91 -3.12
C ILE A 129 10.35 -0.27 -1.75
N THR A 130 9.27 -0.46 -1.01
CA THR A 130 9.06 0.12 0.33
C THR A 130 9.82 -0.64 1.40
N ARG A 131 10.00 0.01 2.55
CA ARG A 131 10.51 -0.62 3.76
C ARG A 131 9.44 -0.49 4.84
N ASP A 132 9.12 -1.59 5.50
CA ASP A 132 8.08 -1.59 6.53
C ASP A 132 8.49 -0.72 7.73
N HIS A 133 7.59 0.10 8.23
CA HIS A 133 7.77 0.87 9.45
C HIS A 133 7.25 0.06 10.65
N SER A 134 7.82 -1.09 10.88
CA SER A 134 7.49 -2.00 11.98
C SER A 134 8.66 -2.17 12.93
N LEU A 135 8.35 -2.46 14.20
CA LEU A 135 9.35 -2.74 15.25
C LEU A 135 10.29 -3.87 14.80
N ILE A 136 9.75 -4.86 14.12
CA ILE A 136 10.51 -6.00 13.61
C ILE A 136 11.50 -5.58 12.54
N GLN A 137 11.07 -4.72 11.61
CA GLN A 137 11.97 -4.22 10.55
C GLN A 137 13.11 -3.38 11.15
N GLU A 138 12.84 -2.61 12.21
CA GLU A 138 13.91 -1.89 12.91
C GLU A 138 14.91 -2.84 13.55
N LYS A 139 14.43 -3.90 14.22
CA LYS A 139 15.32 -4.93 14.80
C LYS A 139 16.17 -5.62 13.74
N ILE A 140 15.63 -5.88 12.55
CA ILE A 140 16.40 -6.42 11.41
C ILE A 140 17.45 -5.41 10.94
N ASN A 141 17.09 -4.14 10.79
CA ASN A 141 18.00 -3.08 10.34
C ASN A 141 19.18 -2.88 11.31
N LEU A 142 18.94 -3.08 12.59
CA LEU A 142 19.96 -3.03 13.65
C LEU A 142 20.75 -4.34 13.84
N ASN A 143 20.52 -5.34 12.98
CA ASN A 143 21.09 -6.69 13.07
C ASN A 143 20.83 -7.40 14.42
N ILE A 144 19.73 -7.03 15.09
CA ILE A 144 19.28 -7.69 16.33
C ILE A 144 18.56 -8.99 16.01
N TYR A 145 17.79 -9.02 14.89
CA TYR A 145 17.04 -10.17 14.44
C TYR A 145 17.47 -10.61 13.04
N THR A 146 17.44 -11.93 12.80
CA THR A 146 17.38 -12.47 11.44
C THR A 146 15.93 -12.38 10.92
N ARG A 147 15.74 -12.58 9.62
CA ARG A 147 14.39 -12.61 9.02
C ARG A 147 13.53 -13.73 9.59
N GLU A 148 14.13 -14.88 9.90
CA GLU A 148 13.47 -16.05 10.51
C GLU A 148 13.00 -15.73 11.93
N GLN A 149 13.86 -15.10 12.75
CA GLN A 149 13.50 -14.66 14.10
C GLN A 149 12.38 -13.61 14.07
N ALA A 150 12.45 -12.68 13.13
CA ALA A 150 11.45 -11.66 12.92
C ALA A 150 10.06 -12.25 12.61
N ALA A 151 10.01 -13.26 11.75
CA ALA A 151 8.75 -13.92 11.36
C ALA A 151 8.06 -14.63 12.55
N ALA A 152 8.83 -15.07 13.56
CA ALA A 152 8.34 -15.77 14.75
C ALA A 152 7.99 -14.84 15.92
N ASP A 153 8.33 -13.54 15.86
CA ASP A 153 8.08 -12.59 16.97
C ASP A 153 6.56 -12.28 17.08
N PRO A 154 5.95 -12.39 18.28
CA PRO A 154 4.55 -12.04 18.50
C PRO A 154 4.23 -10.56 18.23
N ASN A 155 5.24 -9.67 18.28
CA ASN A 155 5.09 -8.24 18.03
C ASN A 155 5.35 -7.85 16.57
N LYS A 156 5.29 -8.79 15.63
CA LYS A 156 5.58 -8.53 14.21
C LYS A 156 4.68 -7.49 13.56
N ASN A 157 3.48 -7.26 14.08
CA ASN A 157 2.51 -6.29 13.58
C ASN A 157 2.56 -4.94 14.33
N VAL A 158 3.56 -4.72 15.21
CA VAL A 158 3.70 -3.43 15.91
C VAL A 158 4.34 -2.42 14.98
N LEU A 159 3.57 -1.40 14.60
CA LEU A 159 4.03 -0.29 13.77
C LEU A 159 4.74 0.76 14.62
N VAL A 160 5.80 1.34 14.07
CA VAL A 160 6.57 2.44 14.67
C VAL A 160 6.29 3.79 14.00
N ARG A 161 5.66 3.77 12.81
CA ARG A 161 5.20 4.98 12.10
C ARG A 161 3.86 4.68 11.44
N THR A 162 2.89 5.56 11.67
CA THR A 162 1.54 5.46 11.12
C THR A 162 0.97 6.84 10.84
N CYS A 163 -0.02 6.89 9.96
CA CYS A 163 -0.75 8.09 9.63
C CYS A 163 -1.88 8.32 10.65
N GLY A 164 -1.92 9.51 11.28
CA GLY A 164 -3.01 9.92 12.17
C GLY A 164 -2.73 9.85 13.68
N LEU A 165 -1.55 9.39 14.12
CA LEU A 165 -1.23 9.25 15.55
C LEU A 165 -0.32 10.36 16.08
N GLU A 166 0.58 10.89 15.28
CA GLU A 166 1.56 11.90 15.67
C GLU A 166 1.45 13.14 14.79
N GLU A 167 1.79 14.33 15.35
CA GLU A 167 1.76 15.58 14.59
C GLU A 167 2.74 15.57 13.42
N ASN A 168 3.95 15.10 13.65
CA ASN A 168 5.01 15.03 12.67
C ASN A 168 5.30 13.60 12.30
N VAL A 169 5.20 13.29 11.01
CA VAL A 169 5.48 11.97 10.47
C VAL A 169 6.57 12.05 9.40
N ASP A 170 7.49 11.09 9.45
CA ASP A 170 8.50 10.91 8.42
C ASP A 170 7.97 9.95 7.38
N VAL A 171 7.70 10.48 6.18
CA VAL A 171 7.22 9.74 5.01
C VAL A 171 8.41 9.36 4.14
N ASP A 172 8.62 8.08 3.95
CA ASP A 172 9.63 7.60 2.99
C ASP A 172 9.13 7.84 1.57
N VAL A 173 9.99 8.38 0.70
CA VAL A 173 9.67 8.54 -0.73
C VAL A 173 10.80 7.95 -1.57
N PHE A 174 10.45 6.96 -2.39
CA PHE A 174 11.35 6.30 -3.33
C PHE A 174 11.00 6.76 -4.75
N THR A 175 12.02 7.16 -5.50
CA THR A 175 11.85 7.55 -6.91
C THR A 175 12.41 6.46 -7.83
N TYR A 176 11.58 5.99 -8.75
CA TYR A 176 11.97 4.98 -9.71
C TYR A 176 11.70 5.46 -11.14
N LYS A 177 12.69 5.29 -12.04
CA LYS A 177 12.50 5.57 -13.47
C LYS A 177 11.81 4.39 -14.13
N VAL A 178 10.55 4.58 -14.46
CA VAL A 178 9.66 3.54 -15.01
C VAL A 178 10.14 3.09 -16.39
N ARG A 179 10.11 1.80 -16.61
CA ARG A 179 10.37 1.15 -17.90
C ARG A 179 9.07 0.55 -18.43
N ARG A 180 8.97 0.47 -19.74
CA ARG A 180 7.87 -0.27 -20.36
C ARG A 180 7.85 -1.72 -19.85
N ASN A 181 6.67 -2.21 -19.53
CA ASN A 181 6.38 -3.54 -19.01
C ASN A 181 6.78 -3.76 -17.53
N ASP A 182 7.12 -2.71 -16.82
CA ASP A 182 7.19 -2.78 -15.37
C ASP A 182 5.78 -3.04 -14.82
N ILE A 183 5.69 -3.93 -13.83
CA ILE A 183 4.47 -4.20 -13.09
C ILE A 183 4.69 -3.75 -11.65
N PHE A 184 3.76 -2.98 -11.12
CA PHE A 184 3.76 -2.57 -9.72
C PHE A 184 2.62 -3.27 -8.99
N VAL A 185 2.88 -3.71 -7.77
CA VAL A 185 1.87 -4.27 -6.86
C VAL A 185 1.90 -3.46 -5.57
N LEU A 186 0.76 -2.88 -5.19
CA LEU A 186 0.56 -2.29 -3.86
C LEU A 186 -0.36 -3.19 -3.08
N CYS A 187 -0.07 -3.42 -1.80
CA CYS A 187 -0.95 -4.24 -0.97
C CYS A 187 -0.87 -3.90 0.51
N SER A 188 -1.96 -4.22 1.24
CA SER A 188 -1.97 -4.26 2.70
C SER A 188 -1.29 -5.52 3.24
N ASP A 189 -1.11 -5.58 4.55
CA ASP A 189 -0.49 -6.71 5.25
C ASP A 189 -1.30 -7.99 5.13
N GLY A 190 -2.62 -7.90 4.95
CA GLY A 190 -3.50 -9.05 4.70
C GLY A 190 -3.11 -9.86 3.47
N LEU A 191 -2.47 -9.24 2.46
CA LEU A 191 -1.90 -9.98 1.34
C LEU A 191 -0.50 -10.53 1.68
N HIS A 192 0.47 -9.66 1.95
CA HIS A 192 1.87 -10.08 2.03
C HIS A 192 2.23 -10.89 3.28
N SER A 193 1.39 -10.87 4.32
CA SER A 193 1.54 -11.76 5.48
C SER A 193 1.07 -13.20 5.19
N LYS A 194 0.30 -13.42 4.12
CA LYS A 194 -0.32 -14.69 3.75
C LYS A 194 0.18 -15.28 2.45
N VAL A 195 0.64 -14.45 1.54
CA VAL A 195 1.17 -14.86 0.24
C VAL A 195 2.63 -14.45 0.18
N SER A 196 3.52 -15.43 0.00
CA SER A 196 4.96 -15.18 -0.07
C SER A 196 5.32 -14.36 -1.31
N ASP A 197 6.45 -13.65 -1.27
CA ASP A 197 6.96 -12.89 -2.42
C ASP A 197 7.12 -13.78 -3.66
N SER A 198 7.53 -15.05 -3.49
CA SER A 198 7.62 -16.03 -4.57
C SER A 198 6.26 -16.41 -5.14
N ASP A 199 5.24 -16.54 -4.30
CA ASP A 199 3.88 -16.86 -4.75
C ASP A 199 3.22 -15.66 -5.42
N ILE A 200 3.43 -14.43 -4.92
CA ILE A 200 2.99 -13.19 -5.58
C ILE A 200 3.58 -13.15 -7.00
N LEU A 201 4.89 -13.33 -7.11
CA LEU A 201 5.57 -13.34 -8.41
C LEU A 201 5.04 -14.42 -9.34
N HIS A 202 4.83 -15.65 -8.81
CA HIS A 202 4.31 -16.78 -9.58
C HIS A 202 2.89 -16.47 -10.13
N ILE A 203 2.00 -15.97 -9.28
CA ILE A 203 0.61 -15.65 -9.66
C ILE A 203 0.60 -14.56 -10.73
N VAL A 204 1.39 -13.50 -10.56
CA VAL A 204 1.46 -12.40 -11.53
C VAL A 204 2.01 -12.90 -12.87
N ASN A 205 3.13 -13.63 -12.89
CA ASN A 205 3.73 -14.14 -14.13
C ASN A 205 2.85 -15.16 -14.85
N LYS A 206 2.06 -15.95 -14.11
CA LYS A 206 1.13 -16.92 -14.67
C LYS A 206 -0.02 -16.25 -15.41
N ASN A 207 -0.59 -15.18 -14.84
CA ASN A 207 -1.76 -14.48 -15.42
C ASN A 207 -1.33 -13.38 -16.41
N ILE A 208 -0.13 -12.83 -16.26
CA ILE A 208 0.44 -11.79 -17.13
C ILE A 208 1.80 -12.28 -17.66
N PRO A 209 1.82 -13.25 -18.56
CA PRO A 209 3.08 -13.81 -19.11
C PRO A 209 3.80 -12.82 -20.05
N ASP A 210 3.07 -11.90 -20.65
CA ASP A 210 3.62 -10.81 -21.49
C ASP A 210 2.95 -9.48 -21.13
N PRO A 211 3.57 -8.63 -20.31
CA PRO A 211 2.97 -7.36 -19.90
C PRO A 211 2.64 -6.40 -21.05
N LYS A 212 3.26 -6.59 -22.24
CA LYS A 212 2.97 -5.79 -23.44
C LYS A 212 1.58 -6.05 -23.98
N LYS A 213 1.05 -7.25 -23.74
CA LYS A 213 -0.23 -7.71 -24.27
C LYS A 213 -1.30 -7.80 -23.20
N ALA A 214 -0.94 -7.48 -21.95
CA ALA A 214 -1.86 -7.52 -20.83
C ALA A 214 -3.04 -6.58 -21.07
N ASP A 215 -4.23 -7.06 -20.75
CA ASP A 215 -5.48 -6.32 -20.80
C ASP A 215 -6.12 -6.20 -19.41
N GLU A 216 -7.22 -5.48 -19.29
CA GLU A 216 -7.94 -5.28 -18.03
C GLU A 216 -8.40 -6.61 -17.40
N LYS A 217 -8.74 -7.59 -18.23
CA LYS A 217 -9.19 -8.90 -17.76
C LYS A 217 -8.06 -9.68 -17.13
N ASP A 218 -6.85 -9.65 -17.70
CA ASP A 218 -5.66 -10.31 -17.15
C ASP A 218 -5.31 -9.72 -15.79
N LEU A 219 -5.36 -8.39 -15.67
CA LEU A 219 -5.08 -7.71 -14.42
C LEU A 219 -6.14 -8.03 -13.36
N HIS A 220 -7.42 -8.00 -13.75
CA HIS A 220 -8.52 -8.33 -12.84
C HIS A 220 -8.43 -9.78 -12.34
N GLN A 221 -8.16 -10.73 -13.24
CA GLN A 221 -7.95 -12.12 -12.86
C GLN A 221 -6.77 -12.29 -11.90
N THR A 222 -5.72 -11.50 -12.09
CA THR A 222 -4.52 -11.53 -11.24
C THR A 222 -4.84 -11.04 -9.82
N VAL A 223 -5.52 -9.90 -9.66
CA VAL A 223 -5.85 -9.40 -8.31
C VAL A 223 -6.83 -10.34 -7.60
N VAL A 224 -7.79 -10.93 -8.33
CA VAL A 224 -8.70 -11.95 -7.79
C VAL A 224 -7.91 -13.19 -7.32
N ALA A 225 -6.94 -13.67 -8.10
CA ALA A 225 -6.12 -14.81 -7.74
C ALA A 225 -5.24 -14.55 -6.51
N LEU A 226 -4.68 -13.34 -6.38
CA LEU A 226 -3.90 -12.92 -5.21
C LEU A 226 -4.76 -12.91 -3.94
N VAL A 227 -5.94 -12.30 -3.99
CA VAL A 227 -6.87 -12.24 -2.85
C VAL A 227 -7.38 -13.65 -2.50
N ALA A 228 -7.72 -14.47 -3.49
CA ALA A 228 -8.13 -15.85 -3.26
C ALA A 228 -7.05 -16.69 -2.58
N GLN A 229 -5.77 -16.50 -2.96
CA GLN A 229 -4.64 -17.18 -2.32
C GLN A 229 -4.47 -16.74 -0.86
N ALA A 230 -4.59 -15.44 -0.56
CA ALA A 230 -4.51 -14.93 0.81
C ALA A 230 -5.66 -15.50 1.68
N ASN A 231 -6.87 -15.55 1.13
CA ASN A 231 -8.02 -16.18 1.80
C ASN A 231 -7.80 -17.68 2.01
N ALA A 232 -7.31 -18.42 1.02
CA ALA A 232 -6.97 -19.83 1.15
C ALA A 232 -5.92 -20.10 2.24
N ASN A 233 -5.00 -19.15 2.46
CA ASN A 233 -3.98 -19.20 3.51
C ASN A 233 -4.46 -18.65 4.86
N GLY A 234 -5.80 -18.50 5.02
CA GLY A 234 -6.46 -18.21 6.29
C GLY A 234 -7.30 -16.95 6.33
N GLY A 235 -7.07 -15.95 5.44
CA GLY A 235 -7.87 -14.74 5.35
C GLY A 235 -8.06 -14.02 6.69
N ASN A 236 -6.97 -13.86 7.45
CA ASN A 236 -7.06 -13.41 8.85
C ASN A 236 -7.31 -11.92 8.98
N ASP A 237 -7.06 -11.14 7.94
CA ASP A 237 -7.22 -9.69 7.88
C ASP A 237 -7.94 -9.25 6.61
N ASN A 238 -8.21 -7.94 6.53
CA ASN A 238 -8.63 -7.28 5.31
C ASN A 238 -7.52 -7.39 4.26
N ILE A 239 -7.85 -7.63 3.02
CA ILE A 239 -6.89 -7.89 1.94
C ILE A 239 -7.12 -6.89 0.83
N SER A 240 -6.17 -5.99 0.63
CA SER A 240 -6.24 -5.00 -0.44
C SER A 240 -5.05 -5.11 -1.37
N VAL A 241 -5.31 -5.06 -2.66
CA VAL A 241 -4.29 -5.13 -3.70
C VAL A 241 -4.62 -4.24 -4.88
N ILE A 242 -3.61 -3.53 -5.39
CA ILE A 242 -3.65 -2.81 -6.67
C ILE A 242 -2.50 -3.34 -7.53
N LEU A 243 -2.80 -3.67 -8.77
CA LEU A 243 -1.84 -4.06 -9.78
C LEU A 243 -1.81 -3.01 -10.88
N VAL A 244 -0.62 -2.54 -11.26
CA VAL A 244 -0.43 -1.52 -12.29
C VAL A 244 0.61 -1.99 -13.29
N VAL A 245 0.29 -1.98 -14.57
CA VAL A 245 1.22 -2.28 -15.68
C VAL A 245 1.53 -1.00 -16.44
N ALA A 246 2.83 -0.69 -16.63
CA ALA A 246 3.31 0.40 -17.45
C ALA A 246 3.54 -0.07 -18.89
N GLN A 247 2.71 0.37 -19.84
CA GLN A 247 2.77 -0.01 -21.26
C GLN A 247 3.34 1.08 -22.17
#